data_9c30b19899f2fdc7667954c1c544e7d8
#
_entry.id   9c30b19899f2fdc7667954c1c544e7d8
#
_cell.length_a   1.000
_cell.length_b   1.000
_cell.length_c   1.000
_cell.angle_alpha   90.00
_cell.angle_beta   90.00
_cell.angle_gamma   90.00
#
_symmetry.space_group_name_H-M   'P 1'
#
loop_
_entity.id
_entity.type
_entity.pdbx_description
1 polymer ?
#
loop_
_entity_poly.entity_id
_entity_poly.type
_entity_poly.pdbx_seq_one_letter_code
_entity_poly.pdbx_strand_id
1 'polypeptide(L)'
;PNVKITKHLCDVSIKEQVEEFRDNVLEEQQSDSINLLFNNAGIGGGQSFIKSDIEEWEKVFAVCWYGVYFCSRAFMEALIKSDEGHLINTSSVNGFWASLGDGVPHTSYSAAKFAVKGFSEALLNDFKVNAPHLNVSVVMPGHIGTDISQNTGIILGKRPEEMKDEELQEMKDNWIKAGAPVHNLSLEVFKDALIQRQDDFKNNAITSAEDAATIILDGVKENKWRILIGPDAAALDRRVRDNPEKAYDGDFLPKRDDNHFTNPFSEKN
;
A
#
# COMPACT_ATOMS: atom_id res chain seq x y z
N PRO A 1 -11.79 30.72 2.54
CA PRO A 1 -10.69 30.81 3.48
C PRO A 1 -9.40 30.49 2.75
N ASN A 2 -8.34 31.32 2.97
CA ASN A 2 -7.01 31.05 2.45
C ASN A 2 -6.40 29.93 3.30
N VAL A 3 -6.35 28.70 2.75
CA VAL A 3 -5.68 27.59 3.39
C VAL A 3 -4.19 27.65 3.02
N LYS A 4 -3.30 27.65 4.01
CA LYS A 4 -1.86 27.57 3.80
C LYS A 4 -1.47 26.12 3.56
N ILE A 5 -0.88 25.85 2.40
CA ILE A 5 -0.35 24.52 2.01
C ILE A 5 1.18 24.62 1.93
N THR A 6 1.88 23.70 2.58
CA THR A 6 3.34 23.56 2.52
C THR A 6 3.73 22.19 1.94
N LYS A 7 4.93 22.07 1.35
CA LYS A 7 5.44 20.86 0.73
C LYS A 7 6.86 20.58 1.23
N HIS A 8 7.12 19.34 1.61
CA HIS A 8 8.43 18.89 2.06
C HIS A 8 8.77 17.55 1.41
N LEU A 9 10.02 17.38 0.97
CA LEU A 9 10.54 16.08 0.55
C LEU A 9 10.97 15.31 1.80
N CYS A 10 10.50 14.07 1.91
CA CYS A 10 10.84 13.20 3.03
C CYS A 10 10.82 11.74 2.58
N ASP A 11 11.93 11.03 2.75
CA ASP A 11 11.90 9.57 2.71
C ASP A 11 11.43 9.07 4.08
N VAL A 12 10.18 8.62 4.14
CA VAL A 12 9.54 8.17 5.38
C VAL A 12 10.20 6.94 6.00
N SER A 13 11.04 6.22 5.25
CA SER A 13 11.83 5.11 5.77
C SER A 13 13.06 5.54 6.57
N ILE A 14 13.39 6.85 6.59
CA ILE A 14 14.53 7.43 7.27
C ILE A 14 14.04 8.28 8.44
N LYS A 15 14.29 7.81 9.66
CA LYS A 15 13.77 8.44 10.88
C LYS A 15 14.15 9.92 11.02
N GLU A 16 15.39 10.24 10.75
CA GLU A 16 15.93 11.60 10.86
C GLU A 16 15.25 12.57 9.91
N GLN A 17 14.93 12.14 8.68
CA GLN A 17 14.18 12.95 7.72
C GLN A 17 12.72 13.18 8.17
N VAL A 18 12.11 12.19 8.82
CA VAL A 18 10.75 12.33 9.37
C VAL A 18 10.74 13.31 10.55
N GLU A 19 11.76 13.29 11.41
CA GLU A 19 11.88 14.25 12.51
C GLU A 19 12.07 15.68 11.99
N GLU A 20 12.94 15.88 11.00
CA GLU A 20 13.14 17.17 10.32
C GLU A 20 11.86 17.63 9.62
N PHE A 21 11.16 16.72 8.94
CA PHE A 21 9.87 17.02 8.30
C PHE A 21 8.85 17.53 9.32
N ARG A 22 8.72 16.88 10.48
CA ARG A 22 7.84 17.35 11.56
C ARG A 22 8.20 18.77 11.99
N ASP A 23 9.46 19.04 12.26
CA ASP A 23 9.92 20.34 12.75
C ASP A 23 9.61 21.45 11.74
N ASN A 24 9.93 21.21 10.47
CA ASN A 24 9.63 22.12 9.36
C ASN A 24 8.12 22.39 9.22
N VAL A 25 7.27 21.36 9.32
CA VAL A 25 5.81 21.53 9.25
C VAL A 25 5.30 22.39 10.39
N LEU A 26 5.69 22.11 11.63
CA LEU A 26 5.20 22.84 12.81
C LEU A 26 5.68 24.30 12.79
N GLU A 27 6.94 24.55 12.41
CA GLU A 27 7.48 25.89 12.27
C GLU A 27 6.78 26.70 11.17
N GLU A 28 6.66 26.14 9.97
CA GLU A 28 6.03 26.84 8.84
C GLU A 28 4.54 27.09 9.07
N GLN A 29 3.83 26.17 9.70
CA GLN A 29 2.41 26.33 10.04
C GLN A 29 2.21 27.22 11.28
N GLN A 30 3.28 27.55 12.02
CA GLN A 30 3.24 28.31 13.27
C GLN A 30 2.25 27.66 14.29
N SER A 31 2.30 26.35 14.39
CA SER A 31 1.45 25.55 15.27
C SER A 31 2.29 24.51 16.00
N ASP A 32 1.95 24.21 17.23
CA ASP A 32 2.52 23.12 18.00
C ASP A 32 1.61 21.88 18.07
N SER A 33 0.48 21.94 17.38
CA SER A 33 -0.51 20.86 17.30
C SER A 33 -0.98 20.57 15.89
N ILE A 34 -1.42 19.33 15.65
CA ILE A 34 -2.09 18.89 14.43
C ILE A 34 -3.33 18.07 14.77
N ASN A 35 -4.37 18.15 13.96
CA ASN A 35 -5.61 17.39 14.17
C ASN A 35 -5.64 16.08 13.39
N LEU A 36 -5.05 16.02 12.19
CA LEU A 36 -5.09 14.84 11.33
C LEU A 36 -3.70 14.47 10.86
N LEU A 37 -3.33 13.20 11.05
CA LEU A 37 -2.11 12.62 10.47
C LEU A 37 -2.48 11.44 9.57
N PHE A 38 -2.28 11.59 8.26
CA PHE A 38 -2.46 10.52 7.28
C PHE A 38 -1.12 9.87 6.95
N ASN A 39 -0.87 8.70 7.48
CA ASN A 39 0.26 7.86 7.09
C ASN A 39 -0.12 7.06 5.83
N ASN A 40 0.05 7.71 4.68
CA ASN A 40 -0.39 7.17 3.39
C ASN A 40 0.77 6.75 2.47
N ALA A 41 1.99 7.18 2.74
CA ALA A 41 3.14 6.80 1.94
C ALA A 41 3.31 5.27 1.89
N GLY A 42 3.56 4.75 0.69
CA GLY A 42 3.72 3.31 0.49
C GLY A 42 4.13 2.97 -0.94
N ILE A 43 4.80 1.84 -1.08
CA ILE A 43 5.21 1.24 -2.36
C ILE A 43 4.82 -0.23 -2.36
N GLY A 44 4.67 -0.81 -3.56
CA GLY A 44 4.53 -2.26 -3.74
C GLY A 44 5.88 -2.98 -3.78
N GLY A 45 5.91 -4.23 -4.23
CA GLY A 45 7.15 -5.01 -4.41
C GLY A 45 7.43 -5.99 -3.26
N GLY A 46 8.68 -6.45 -3.16
CA GLY A 46 9.12 -7.38 -2.11
C GLY A 46 8.38 -8.73 -2.16
N GLN A 47 8.28 -9.32 -3.35
CA GLN A 47 7.40 -10.46 -3.63
C GLN A 47 7.84 -11.73 -2.91
N SER A 48 8.91 -12.37 -3.37
CA SER A 48 9.36 -13.66 -2.86
C SER A 48 10.43 -13.51 -1.79
N PHE A 49 10.22 -14.05 -0.61
CA PHE A 49 11.24 -14.08 0.45
C PHE A 49 12.48 -14.91 0.06
N ILE A 50 12.30 -15.87 -0.85
CA ILE A 50 13.38 -16.79 -1.27
C ILE A 50 14.18 -16.22 -2.45
N LYS A 51 13.50 -15.48 -3.37
CA LYS A 51 14.08 -15.08 -4.66
C LYS A 51 14.26 -13.58 -4.82
N SER A 52 13.54 -12.76 -4.07
CA SER A 52 13.69 -11.31 -4.15
C SER A 52 15.02 -10.86 -3.57
N ASP A 53 15.52 -9.76 -4.11
CA ASP A 53 16.64 -9.05 -3.53
C ASP A 53 16.32 -8.62 -2.09
N ILE A 54 17.26 -8.83 -1.17
CA ILE A 54 17.14 -8.47 0.24
C ILE A 54 16.91 -6.97 0.39
N GLU A 55 17.64 -6.15 -0.37
CA GLU A 55 17.55 -4.69 -0.31
C GLU A 55 16.17 -4.20 -0.75
N GLU A 56 15.60 -4.79 -1.81
CA GLU A 56 14.23 -4.50 -2.23
C GLU A 56 13.22 -4.89 -1.14
N TRP A 57 13.38 -6.08 -0.58
CA TRP A 57 12.48 -6.60 0.45
C TRP A 57 12.46 -5.67 1.67
N GLU A 58 13.66 -5.28 2.14
CA GLU A 58 13.84 -4.39 3.29
C GLU A 58 13.34 -2.97 2.99
N LYS A 59 13.58 -2.44 1.78
CA LYS A 59 13.08 -1.11 1.38
C LYS A 59 11.56 -1.04 1.37
N VAL A 60 10.88 -2.06 0.81
CA VAL A 60 9.43 -2.14 0.82
C VAL A 60 8.88 -2.20 2.25
N PHE A 61 9.48 -3.03 3.10
CA PHE A 61 9.10 -3.12 4.50
C PHE A 61 9.33 -1.79 5.24
N ALA A 62 10.47 -1.16 5.03
CA ALA A 62 10.83 0.10 5.67
C ALA A 62 9.87 1.23 5.29
N VAL A 63 9.56 1.42 4.01
CA VAL A 63 8.61 2.46 3.58
C VAL A 63 7.21 2.17 4.14
N CYS A 64 6.73 0.92 4.02
CA CYS A 64 5.35 0.58 4.34
C CYS A 64 5.08 0.41 5.84
N TRP A 65 6.09 0.03 6.65
CA TRP A 65 5.95 -0.13 8.10
C TRP A 65 6.67 0.96 8.90
N TYR A 66 7.99 1.11 8.71
CA TYR A 66 8.73 2.11 9.49
C TYR A 66 8.28 3.53 9.16
N GLY A 67 7.85 3.81 7.92
CA GLY A 67 7.25 5.09 7.56
C GLY A 67 6.04 5.42 8.43
N VAL A 68 5.12 4.49 8.61
CA VAL A 68 3.95 4.65 9.48
C VAL A 68 4.39 4.83 10.94
N TYR A 69 5.31 4.00 11.42
CA TYR A 69 5.80 4.06 12.79
C TYR A 69 6.53 5.38 13.09
N PHE A 70 7.48 5.78 12.23
CA PHE A 70 8.27 6.99 12.45
C PHE A 70 7.40 8.25 12.39
N CYS A 71 6.53 8.37 11.40
CA CYS A 71 5.61 9.51 11.32
C CYS A 71 4.66 9.54 12.53
N SER A 72 4.09 8.41 12.93
CA SER A 72 3.23 8.34 14.11
C SER A 72 3.99 8.78 15.38
N ARG A 73 5.23 8.34 15.57
CA ARG A 73 6.05 8.74 16.73
C ARG A 73 6.42 10.21 16.68
N ALA A 74 6.87 10.71 15.54
CA ALA A 74 7.32 12.09 15.39
C ALA A 74 6.20 13.10 15.65
N PHE A 75 4.99 12.83 15.16
CA PHE A 75 3.85 13.75 15.28
C PHE A 75 2.95 13.48 16.50
N MET A 76 3.22 12.44 17.30
CA MET A 76 2.34 12.06 18.42
C MET A 76 2.16 13.18 19.44
N GLU A 77 3.23 13.89 19.80
CA GLU A 77 3.13 15.01 20.74
C GLU A 77 2.24 16.13 20.21
N ALA A 78 2.35 16.44 18.92
CA ALA A 78 1.53 17.44 18.27
C ALA A 78 0.06 17.01 18.15
N LEU A 79 -0.22 15.71 17.95
CA LEU A 79 -1.58 15.17 18.02
C LEU A 79 -2.16 15.28 19.44
N ILE A 80 -1.37 14.93 20.48
CA ILE A 80 -1.81 15.00 21.87
C ILE A 80 -2.14 16.43 22.32
N LYS A 81 -1.45 17.43 21.77
CA LYS A 81 -1.70 18.85 22.04
C LYS A 81 -2.96 19.40 21.39
N SER A 82 -3.54 18.69 20.45
CA SER A 82 -4.81 19.13 19.81
C SER A 82 -6.02 18.87 20.70
N ASP A 83 -7.08 19.62 20.49
CA ASP A 83 -8.36 19.40 21.18
C ASP A 83 -9.03 18.09 20.74
N GLU A 84 -8.83 17.73 19.49
CA GLU A 84 -9.22 16.47 18.86
C GLU A 84 -8.16 16.05 17.86
N GLY A 85 -7.74 14.79 17.90
CA GLY A 85 -6.73 14.29 16.99
C GLY A 85 -7.14 12.95 16.37
N HIS A 86 -6.74 12.73 15.12
CA HIS A 86 -7.01 11.48 14.43
C HIS A 86 -5.78 11.00 13.67
N LEU A 87 -5.31 9.80 14.00
CA LEU A 87 -4.25 9.10 13.31
C LEU A 87 -4.84 8.14 12.29
N ILE A 88 -4.53 8.31 11.01
CA ILE A 88 -5.06 7.50 9.91
C ILE A 88 -3.92 6.73 9.25
N ASN A 89 -3.90 5.42 9.42
CA ASN A 89 -2.85 4.54 8.90
C ASN A 89 -3.34 3.74 7.70
N THR A 90 -2.67 3.88 6.57
CA THR A 90 -3.00 3.13 5.35
C THR A 90 -2.34 1.76 5.35
N SER A 91 -3.13 0.73 5.67
CA SER A 91 -2.81 -0.67 5.46
C SER A 91 -3.18 -1.09 4.02
N SER A 92 -3.84 -2.23 3.85
CA SER A 92 -4.30 -2.80 2.57
C SER A 92 -5.22 -3.98 2.88
N VAL A 93 -5.92 -4.54 1.89
CA VAL A 93 -6.44 -5.90 1.96
C VAL A 93 -5.33 -6.91 2.28
N ASN A 94 -4.09 -6.64 1.86
CA ASN A 94 -2.91 -7.43 2.23
C ASN A 94 -2.49 -7.27 3.71
N GLY A 95 -3.19 -6.49 4.50
CA GLY A 95 -3.08 -6.45 5.96
C GLY A 95 -4.00 -7.45 6.69
N PHE A 96 -4.87 -8.15 5.98
CA PHE A 96 -5.67 -9.26 6.52
C PHE A 96 -5.66 -10.52 5.65
N TRP A 97 -5.13 -10.42 4.43
CA TRP A 97 -4.92 -11.53 3.52
C TRP A 97 -3.58 -11.36 2.79
N ALA A 98 -2.60 -12.20 3.12
CA ALA A 98 -1.21 -12.06 2.67
C ALA A 98 -0.96 -12.70 1.30
N SER A 99 -1.80 -12.39 0.30
CA SER A 99 -1.71 -12.97 -1.04
C SER A 99 -2.14 -11.99 -2.12
N LEU A 100 -1.70 -12.25 -3.35
CA LEU A 100 -2.22 -11.62 -4.58
C LEU A 100 -2.95 -12.65 -5.46
N GLY A 101 -3.18 -13.85 -4.96
CA GLY A 101 -3.73 -15.01 -5.64
C GLY A 101 -2.79 -16.20 -5.55
N ASP A 102 -3.28 -17.36 -6.03
CA ASP A 102 -2.53 -18.60 -5.96
C ASP A 102 -1.18 -18.50 -6.68
N GLY A 103 -0.13 -18.98 -6.01
CA GLY A 103 1.24 -18.98 -6.53
C GLY A 103 1.91 -17.61 -6.67
N VAL A 104 1.27 -16.51 -6.23
CA VAL A 104 1.85 -15.16 -6.31
C VAL A 104 2.33 -14.69 -4.92
N PRO A 105 3.64 -14.81 -4.60
CA PRO A 105 4.16 -14.38 -3.31
C PRO A 105 4.13 -12.86 -3.18
N HIS A 106 3.87 -12.36 -1.97
CA HIS A 106 3.82 -10.92 -1.65
C HIS A 106 4.26 -10.69 -0.21
N THR A 107 5.46 -11.14 0.13
CA THR A 107 5.89 -11.36 1.51
C THR A 107 6.20 -10.09 2.28
N SER A 108 7.04 -9.20 1.73
CA SER A 108 7.44 -7.97 2.42
C SER A 108 6.27 -7.01 2.60
N TYR A 109 5.56 -6.71 1.52
CA TYR A 109 4.43 -5.81 1.55
C TYR A 109 3.34 -6.29 2.51
N SER A 110 2.97 -7.57 2.41
CA SER A 110 1.95 -8.15 3.29
C SER A 110 2.38 -8.11 4.76
N ALA A 111 3.63 -8.48 5.06
CA ALA A 111 4.16 -8.41 6.42
C ALA A 111 4.07 -6.97 6.98
N ALA A 112 4.47 -5.97 6.20
CA ALA A 112 4.36 -4.56 6.57
C ALA A 112 2.91 -4.12 6.80
N LYS A 113 1.98 -4.49 5.91
CA LYS A 113 0.57 -4.10 6.01
C LYS A 113 -0.18 -4.81 7.14
N PHE A 114 0.19 -6.04 7.50
CA PHE A 114 -0.26 -6.69 8.74
C PHE A 114 0.28 -5.96 9.97
N ALA A 115 1.57 -5.56 9.97
CA ALA A 115 2.14 -4.77 11.06
C ALA A 115 1.39 -3.45 11.26
N VAL A 116 1.09 -2.72 10.17
CA VAL A 116 0.29 -1.48 10.23
C VAL A 116 -1.09 -1.72 10.82
N LYS A 117 -1.78 -2.80 10.39
CA LYS A 117 -3.09 -3.16 10.94
C LYS A 117 -3.00 -3.48 12.44
N GLY A 118 -2.09 -4.37 12.83
CA GLY A 118 -1.94 -4.76 14.23
C GLY A 118 -1.57 -3.59 15.13
N PHE A 119 -0.68 -2.71 14.67
CA PHE A 119 -0.34 -1.47 15.38
C PHE A 119 -1.55 -0.54 15.56
N SER A 120 -2.31 -0.30 14.48
CA SER A 120 -3.49 0.56 14.54
C SER A 120 -4.57 0.01 15.47
N GLU A 121 -4.79 -1.30 15.47
CA GLU A 121 -5.74 -1.96 16.39
C GLU A 121 -5.28 -1.88 17.85
N ALA A 122 -3.97 -2.02 18.11
CA ALA A 122 -3.41 -1.87 19.45
C ALA A 122 -3.58 -0.43 19.98
N LEU A 123 -3.42 0.58 19.13
CA LEU A 123 -3.60 1.98 19.50
C LEU A 123 -5.05 2.32 19.92
N LEU A 124 -6.05 1.56 19.47
CA LEU A 124 -7.44 1.75 19.95
C LEU A 124 -7.56 1.66 21.48
N ASN A 125 -6.85 0.73 22.09
CA ASN A 125 -6.87 0.58 23.54
C ASN A 125 -5.88 1.53 24.23
N ASP A 126 -4.74 1.79 23.61
CA ASP A 126 -3.76 2.73 24.14
C ASP A 126 -4.35 4.15 24.23
N PHE A 127 -4.97 4.64 23.16
CA PHE A 127 -5.59 5.97 23.15
C PHE A 127 -6.75 6.09 24.14
N LYS A 128 -7.58 5.05 24.32
CA LYS A 128 -8.64 5.07 25.33
C LYS A 128 -8.12 5.35 26.75
N VAL A 129 -6.90 4.88 27.05
CA VAL A 129 -6.33 5.01 28.40
C VAL A 129 -5.47 6.27 28.52
N ASN A 130 -4.63 6.55 27.51
CA ASN A 130 -3.56 7.53 27.62
C ASN A 130 -3.83 8.84 26.87
N ALA A 131 -4.75 8.83 25.89
CA ALA A 131 -5.11 10.01 25.10
C ALA A 131 -6.56 9.91 24.57
N PRO A 132 -7.60 9.95 25.44
CA PRO A 132 -9.00 9.61 25.07
C PRO A 132 -9.64 10.58 24.08
N HIS A 133 -9.03 11.72 23.80
CA HIS A 133 -9.44 12.67 22.77
C HIS A 133 -8.88 12.33 21.38
N LEU A 134 -7.98 11.34 21.28
CA LEU A 134 -7.43 10.88 20.00
C LEU A 134 -8.21 9.69 19.46
N ASN A 135 -8.38 9.70 18.13
CA ASN A 135 -8.93 8.59 17.37
C ASN A 135 -7.85 7.96 16.51
N VAL A 136 -8.04 6.70 16.14
CA VAL A 136 -7.21 6.01 15.17
C VAL A 136 -8.06 5.25 14.16
N SER A 137 -7.72 5.36 12.88
CA SER A 137 -8.31 4.58 11.80
C SER A 137 -7.26 3.77 11.07
N VAL A 138 -7.58 2.52 10.75
CA VAL A 138 -6.84 1.72 9.77
C VAL A 138 -7.64 1.66 8.47
N VAL A 139 -7.02 2.15 7.41
CA VAL A 139 -7.58 2.16 6.06
C VAL A 139 -7.08 0.92 5.32
N MET A 140 -7.99 0.18 4.70
CA MET A 140 -7.70 -1.10 4.06
C MET A 140 -8.23 -1.12 2.62
N PRO A 141 -7.48 -0.53 1.67
CA PRO A 141 -7.86 -0.49 0.27
C PRO A 141 -7.80 -1.86 -0.39
N GLY A 142 -8.76 -2.12 -1.29
CA GLY A 142 -8.66 -3.11 -2.33
C GLY A 142 -7.87 -2.59 -3.53
N HIS A 143 -8.34 -2.85 -4.75
CA HIS A 143 -7.71 -2.33 -5.96
C HIS A 143 -8.18 -0.89 -6.25
N ILE A 144 -7.28 0.06 -6.01
CA ILE A 144 -7.53 1.49 -6.21
C ILE A 144 -6.69 2.01 -7.38
N GLY A 145 -7.31 2.85 -8.23
CA GLY A 145 -6.68 3.46 -9.40
C GLY A 145 -5.68 4.56 -9.03
N THR A 146 -4.49 4.16 -8.57
CA THR A 146 -3.40 5.07 -8.19
C THR A 146 -2.12 4.75 -8.95
N ASP A 147 -1.14 5.65 -8.88
CA ASP A 147 0.17 5.49 -9.48
C ASP A 147 1.13 4.61 -8.64
N ILE A 148 0.62 3.81 -7.69
CA ILE A 148 1.48 3.02 -6.80
C ILE A 148 2.41 2.08 -7.57
N SER A 149 1.94 1.47 -8.66
CA SER A 149 2.75 0.57 -9.48
C SER A 149 3.91 1.30 -10.16
N GLN A 150 3.65 2.45 -10.77
CA GLN A 150 4.65 3.31 -11.42
C GLN A 150 5.62 3.89 -10.39
N ASN A 151 5.09 4.44 -9.28
CA ASN A 151 5.91 5.00 -8.19
C ASN A 151 6.82 3.95 -7.55
N THR A 152 6.35 2.71 -7.43
CA THR A 152 7.17 1.58 -6.96
C THR A 152 8.36 1.37 -7.89
N GLY A 153 8.13 1.35 -9.22
CA GLY A 153 9.20 1.23 -10.21
C GLY A 153 10.24 2.35 -10.10
N ILE A 154 9.78 3.60 -9.88
CA ILE A 154 10.67 4.76 -9.70
C ILE A 154 11.53 4.59 -8.44
N ILE A 155 10.92 4.28 -7.30
CA ILE A 155 11.61 4.23 -6.00
C ILE A 155 12.58 3.03 -5.92
N LEU A 156 12.24 1.92 -6.57
CA LEU A 156 13.08 0.73 -6.61
C LEU A 156 14.08 0.74 -7.78
N GLY A 157 14.08 1.77 -8.65
CA GLY A 157 14.92 1.81 -9.83
C GLY A 157 14.61 0.72 -10.86
N LYS A 158 13.35 0.28 -10.93
CA LYS A 158 12.87 -0.82 -11.78
C LYS A 158 11.76 -0.38 -12.72
N ARG A 159 11.98 0.73 -13.41
CA ARG A 159 11.05 1.21 -14.43
C ARG A 159 11.26 0.42 -15.72
N PRO A 160 10.23 -0.21 -16.29
CA PRO A 160 10.38 -0.98 -17.54
C PRO A 160 11.00 -0.17 -18.66
N GLU A 161 10.70 1.13 -18.75
CA GLU A 161 11.23 2.03 -19.79
C GLU A 161 12.74 2.23 -19.69
N GLU A 162 13.30 2.14 -18.48
CA GLU A 162 14.72 2.41 -18.16
C GLU A 162 15.54 1.13 -18.00
N MET A 163 14.88 -0.05 -17.98
CA MET A 163 15.57 -1.35 -17.82
C MET A 163 16.41 -1.69 -19.05
N LYS A 164 17.59 -2.24 -18.78
CA LYS A 164 18.45 -2.80 -19.83
C LYS A 164 17.93 -4.14 -20.32
N ASP A 165 18.34 -4.54 -21.50
CA ASP A 165 17.90 -5.81 -22.10
C ASP A 165 18.27 -7.03 -21.23
N GLU A 166 19.41 -6.99 -20.53
CA GLU A 166 19.83 -8.06 -19.62
C GLU A 166 18.86 -8.18 -18.42
N GLU A 167 18.45 -7.06 -17.84
CA GLU A 167 17.51 -7.01 -16.70
C GLU A 167 16.10 -7.46 -17.12
N LEU A 168 15.66 -7.03 -18.30
CA LEU A 168 14.39 -7.47 -18.89
C LEU A 168 14.40 -8.97 -19.20
N GLN A 169 15.52 -9.49 -19.71
CA GLN A 169 15.65 -10.93 -19.99
C GLN A 169 15.62 -11.73 -18.69
N GLU A 170 16.34 -11.31 -17.66
CA GLU A 170 16.32 -11.97 -16.35
C GLU A 170 14.91 -11.96 -15.75
N MET A 171 14.21 -10.83 -15.81
CA MET A 171 12.82 -10.72 -15.34
C MET A 171 11.90 -11.66 -16.13
N LYS A 172 12.03 -11.70 -17.45
CA LYS A 172 11.25 -12.59 -18.33
C LYS A 172 11.50 -14.06 -17.99
N ASP A 173 12.76 -14.45 -17.78
CA ASP A 173 13.14 -15.81 -17.41
C ASP A 173 12.55 -16.22 -16.05
N ASN A 174 12.52 -15.30 -15.09
CA ASN A 174 11.88 -15.51 -13.78
C ASN A 174 10.36 -15.69 -13.92
N TRP A 175 9.72 -14.95 -14.80
CA TRP A 175 8.28 -15.10 -15.08
C TRP A 175 7.97 -16.44 -15.77
N ILE A 176 8.83 -16.89 -16.72
CA ILE A 176 8.70 -18.21 -17.35
C ILE A 176 8.84 -19.32 -16.29
N LYS A 177 9.82 -19.22 -15.39
CA LYS A 177 9.99 -20.18 -14.28
C LYS A 177 8.79 -20.19 -13.33
N ALA A 178 8.08 -19.07 -13.20
CA ALA A 178 6.85 -18.96 -12.42
C ALA A 178 5.60 -19.43 -13.18
N GLY A 179 5.74 -19.93 -14.43
CA GLY A 179 4.64 -20.46 -15.24
C GLY A 179 3.90 -19.41 -16.09
N ALA A 180 4.42 -18.18 -16.17
CA ALA A 180 3.82 -17.17 -17.05
C ALA A 180 4.05 -17.51 -18.53
N PRO A 181 3.03 -17.38 -19.42
CA PRO A 181 3.12 -17.74 -20.82
C PRO A 181 3.82 -16.66 -21.66
N VAL A 182 5.01 -16.23 -21.24
CA VAL A 182 5.76 -15.13 -21.89
C VAL A 182 6.94 -15.62 -22.73
N HIS A 183 7.12 -16.93 -22.87
CA HIS A 183 8.28 -17.54 -23.53
C HIS A 183 8.43 -17.13 -25.02
N ASN A 184 7.33 -16.91 -25.73
CA ASN A 184 7.32 -16.53 -27.14
C ASN A 184 7.41 -15.02 -27.39
N LEU A 185 7.40 -14.17 -26.36
CA LEU A 185 7.46 -12.72 -26.52
C LEU A 185 8.89 -12.27 -26.82
N SER A 186 9.08 -11.29 -27.72
CA SER A 186 10.34 -10.55 -27.80
C SER A 186 10.54 -9.71 -26.53
N LEU A 187 11.76 -9.23 -26.26
CA LEU A 187 12.00 -8.34 -25.11
C LEU A 187 11.24 -7.03 -25.24
N GLU A 188 11.13 -6.49 -26.44
CA GLU A 188 10.36 -5.28 -26.71
C GLU A 188 8.89 -5.46 -26.37
N VAL A 189 8.25 -6.53 -26.88
CA VAL A 189 6.86 -6.84 -26.57
C VAL A 189 6.65 -7.13 -25.08
N PHE A 190 7.62 -7.79 -24.44
CA PHE A 190 7.57 -8.03 -23.00
C PHE A 190 7.65 -6.72 -22.21
N LYS A 191 8.53 -5.79 -22.59
CA LYS A 191 8.66 -4.46 -22.02
C LYS A 191 7.36 -3.66 -22.17
N ASP A 192 6.78 -3.61 -23.36
CA ASP A 192 5.52 -2.94 -23.62
C ASP A 192 4.38 -3.51 -22.76
N ALA A 193 4.33 -4.82 -22.60
CA ALA A 193 3.35 -5.47 -21.73
C ALA A 193 3.53 -5.13 -20.24
N LEU A 194 4.76 -4.92 -19.77
CA LEU A 194 5.01 -4.45 -18.40
C LEU A 194 4.50 -3.02 -18.19
N ILE A 195 4.75 -2.12 -19.17
CA ILE A 195 4.26 -0.74 -19.15
C ILE A 195 2.73 -0.74 -19.15
N GLN A 196 2.12 -1.47 -20.10
CA GLN A 196 0.67 -1.58 -20.20
C GLN A 196 0.04 -2.11 -18.91
N ARG A 197 0.67 -3.08 -18.24
CA ARG A 197 0.20 -3.60 -16.95
C ARG A 197 0.16 -2.55 -15.85
N GLN A 198 1.11 -1.60 -15.83
CA GLN A 198 1.11 -0.51 -14.86
C GLN A 198 -0.06 0.46 -15.14
N ASP A 199 -0.29 0.78 -16.41
CA ASP A 199 -1.40 1.63 -16.83
C ASP A 199 -2.75 0.95 -16.56
N ASP A 200 -2.86 -0.35 -16.86
CA ASP A 200 -4.06 -1.13 -16.59
C ASP A 200 -4.37 -1.22 -15.10
N PHE A 201 -3.33 -1.33 -14.25
CA PHE A 201 -3.52 -1.29 -12.80
C PHE A 201 -4.22 -0.01 -12.35
N LYS A 202 -3.84 1.14 -12.91
CA LYS A 202 -4.46 2.42 -12.59
C LYS A 202 -5.83 2.58 -13.23
N ASN A 203 -5.93 2.30 -14.52
CA ASN A 203 -7.10 2.67 -15.33
C ASN A 203 -8.27 1.68 -15.20
N ASN A 204 -7.99 0.41 -14.86
CA ASN A 204 -9.00 -0.65 -14.73
C ASN A 204 -9.33 -0.96 -13.25
N ALA A 205 -8.98 -0.06 -12.32
CA ALA A 205 -9.32 -0.22 -10.92
C ALA A 205 -10.83 -0.10 -10.69
N ILE A 206 -11.34 -0.91 -9.76
CA ILE A 206 -12.76 -0.92 -9.38
C ILE A 206 -13.15 0.38 -8.66
N THR A 207 -12.21 1.00 -7.96
CA THR A 207 -12.41 2.23 -7.18
C THR A 207 -11.39 3.26 -7.63
N SER A 208 -11.84 4.45 -7.98
CA SER A 208 -10.96 5.57 -8.31
C SER A 208 -10.24 6.10 -7.08
N ALA A 209 -9.12 6.83 -7.28
CA ALA A 209 -8.43 7.49 -6.18
C ALA A 209 -9.31 8.55 -5.49
N GLU A 210 -10.17 9.23 -6.23
CA GLU A 210 -11.09 10.25 -5.74
C GLU A 210 -12.20 9.63 -4.87
N ASP A 211 -12.82 8.54 -5.33
CA ASP A 211 -13.80 7.81 -4.53
C ASP A 211 -13.18 7.24 -3.27
N ALA A 212 -11.97 6.70 -3.37
CA ALA A 212 -11.24 6.19 -2.22
C ALA A 212 -10.98 7.29 -1.18
N ALA A 213 -10.54 8.48 -1.61
CA ALA A 213 -10.34 9.62 -0.73
C ALA A 213 -11.64 10.04 -0.04
N THR A 214 -12.77 10.06 -0.76
CA THR A 214 -14.09 10.36 -0.21
C THR A 214 -14.49 9.36 0.87
N ILE A 215 -14.35 8.06 0.60
CA ILE A 215 -14.65 6.98 1.56
C ILE A 215 -13.78 7.12 2.84
N ILE A 216 -12.49 7.45 2.68
CA ILE A 216 -11.58 7.66 3.81
C ILE A 216 -12.07 8.84 4.66
N LEU A 217 -12.30 10.00 4.04
CA LEU A 217 -12.69 11.22 4.74
C LEU A 217 -14.03 11.06 5.46
N ASP A 218 -14.99 10.39 4.85
CA ASP A 218 -16.27 10.12 5.49
C ASP A 218 -16.11 9.13 6.66
N GLY A 219 -15.29 8.10 6.50
CA GLY A 219 -14.96 7.20 7.59
C GLY A 219 -14.26 7.89 8.77
N VAL A 220 -13.37 8.85 8.51
CA VAL A 220 -12.70 9.68 9.52
C VAL A 220 -13.70 10.57 10.25
N LYS A 221 -14.59 11.27 9.52
CA LYS A 221 -15.67 12.09 10.12
C LYS A 221 -16.62 11.29 11.02
N GLU A 222 -16.84 10.02 10.67
CA GLU A 222 -17.68 9.10 11.45
C GLU A 222 -16.90 8.37 12.56
N ASN A 223 -15.62 8.68 12.76
CA ASN A 223 -14.73 8.02 13.75
C ASN A 223 -14.68 6.50 13.57
N LYS A 224 -14.78 6.01 12.32
CA LYS A 224 -14.63 4.57 12.02
C LYS A 224 -13.18 4.16 12.21
N TRP A 225 -12.94 3.24 13.14
CA TRP A 225 -11.58 2.71 13.36
C TRP A 225 -11.08 1.82 12.21
N ARG A 226 -11.99 1.25 11.43
CA ARG A 226 -11.68 0.36 10.30
C ARG A 226 -12.43 0.80 9.06
N ILE A 227 -11.68 1.16 8.03
CA ILE A 227 -12.22 1.69 6.77
C ILE A 227 -11.78 0.78 5.62
N LEU A 228 -12.70 -0.06 5.13
CA LEU A 228 -12.51 -0.85 3.92
C LEU A 228 -12.85 0.01 2.69
N ILE A 229 -12.00 -0.04 1.67
CA ILE A 229 -12.22 0.72 0.44
C ILE A 229 -12.36 -0.22 -0.74
N GLY A 230 -13.50 -0.12 -1.40
CA GLY A 230 -13.87 -0.90 -2.56
C GLY A 230 -14.72 -2.12 -2.22
N PRO A 231 -15.59 -2.52 -3.16
CA PRO A 231 -16.44 -3.71 -3.01
C PRO A 231 -15.64 -5.01 -2.96
N ASP A 232 -14.49 -5.05 -3.62
CA ASP A 232 -13.51 -6.13 -3.59
C ASP A 232 -12.91 -6.32 -2.20
N ALA A 233 -12.50 -5.22 -1.52
CA ALA A 233 -12.02 -5.26 -0.15
C ALA A 233 -13.08 -5.82 0.81
N ALA A 234 -14.33 -5.36 0.68
CA ALA A 234 -15.42 -5.82 1.52
C ALA A 234 -15.79 -7.29 1.28
N ALA A 235 -15.74 -7.75 0.03
CA ALA A 235 -16.02 -9.14 -0.34
C ALA A 235 -14.90 -10.08 0.17
N LEU A 236 -13.64 -9.67 -0.03
CA LEU A 236 -12.48 -10.44 0.44
C LEU A 236 -12.44 -10.54 1.97
N ASP A 237 -12.72 -9.45 2.67
CA ASP A 237 -12.75 -9.46 4.14
C ASP A 237 -13.77 -10.45 4.70
N ARG A 238 -14.99 -10.46 4.16
CA ARG A 238 -16.01 -11.44 4.56
C ARG A 238 -15.52 -12.85 4.31
N ARG A 239 -14.98 -13.12 3.11
CA ARG A 239 -14.53 -14.45 2.72
C ARG A 239 -13.40 -14.99 3.61
N VAL A 240 -12.42 -14.14 3.94
CA VAL A 240 -11.32 -14.49 4.86
C VAL A 240 -11.85 -14.78 6.26
N ARG A 241 -12.79 -13.99 6.77
CA ARG A 241 -13.38 -14.18 8.10
C ARG A 241 -14.24 -15.42 8.20
N ASP A 242 -14.98 -15.74 7.14
CA ASP A 242 -15.85 -16.92 7.11
C ASP A 242 -15.05 -18.23 7.05
N ASN A 243 -13.86 -18.22 6.40
CA ASN A 243 -13.02 -19.40 6.21
C ASN A 243 -11.52 -19.06 6.32
N PRO A 244 -11.03 -18.65 7.50
CA PRO A 244 -9.65 -18.16 7.66
C PRO A 244 -8.60 -19.24 7.38
N GLU A 245 -8.89 -20.50 7.71
CA GLU A 245 -7.98 -21.64 7.51
C GLU A 245 -7.82 -22.00 6.03
N LYS A 246 -8.82 -21.69 5.20
CA LYS A 246 -8.80 -21.92 3.76
C LYS A 246 -8.37 -20.71 2.93
N ALA A 247 -8.02 -19.62 3.59
CA ALA A 247 -7.75 -18.35 2.93
C ALA A 247 -6.57 -18.37 1.95
N TYR A 248 -5.77 -19.43 1.96
CA TYR A 248 -4.60 -19.62 1.08
C TYR A 248 -4.69 -20.88 0.20
N ASP A 249 -5.84 -21.55 0.16
CA ASP A 249 -6.07 -22.67 -0.74
C ASP A 249 -6.20 -22.15 -2.19
N GLY A 250 -5.76 -22.95 -3.17
CA GLY A 250 -5.72 -22.54 -4.57
C GLY A 250 -7.09 -22.24 -5.20
N ASP A 251 -8.19 -22.67 -4.57
CA ASP A 251 -9.57 -22.41 -4.96
C ASP A 251 -10.26 -21.32 -4.09
N PHE A 252 -9.52 -20.68 -3.20
CA PHE A 252 -10.07 -19.69 -2.28
C PHE A 252 -10.70 -18.50 -3.00
N LEU A 253 -10.03 -17.94 -4.01
CA LEU A 253 -10.64 -16.95 -4.88
C LEU A 253 -11.48 -17.65 -5.95
N PRO A 254 -12.63 -17.10 -6.35
CA PRO A 254 -13.34 -17.57 -7.53
C PRO A 254 -12.37 -17.56 -8.71
N LYS A 255 -12.43 -18.61 -9.56
CA LYS A 255 -11.70 -18.58 -10.83
C LYS A 255 -12.11 -17.29 -11.54
N ARG A 256 -11.13 -16.46 -11.85
CA ARG A 256 -11.35 -15.15 -12.46
C ARG A 256 -12.17 -15.33 -13.73
N ASP A 257 -13.34 -14.70 -13.78
CA ASP A 257 -13.85 -14.25 -15.05
C ASP A 257 -12.84 -13.25 -15.61
N ASP A 258 -12.38 -13.45 -16.85
CA ASP A 258 -11.21 -12.81 -17.48
C ASP A 258 -11.19 -11.27 -17.52
N ASN A 259 -12.06 -10.60 -16.75
CA ASN A 259 -12.31 -9.17 -16.88
C ASN A 259 -11.69 -8.27 -15.79
N HIS A 260 -11.04 -8.78 -14.72
CA HIS A 260 -10.67 -7.90 -13.59
C HIS A 260 -9.19 -7.86 -13.18
N PHE A 261 -8.36 -8.72 -13.69
CA PHE A 261 -6.91 -8.62 -13.77
C PHE A 261 -6.52 -9.43 -14.98
N THR A 262 -6.68 -8.87 -16.16
CA THR A 262 -6.17 -9.53 -17.36
C THR A 262 -4.69 -9.80 -17.12
N ASN A 263 -4.34 -11.08 -17.00
CA ASN A 263 -3.00 -11.49 -17.28
C ASN A 263 -2.74 -10.94 -18.70
N PRO A 264 -1.89 -9.93 -18.91
CA PRO A 264 -1.69 -9.34 -20.24
C PRO A 264 -1.15 -10.35 -21.24
N PHE A 265 -0.86 -11.57 -20.77
CA PHE A 265 -0.36 -12.71 -21.51
C PHE A 265 -1.36 -13.85 -21.64
N SER A 266 -2.62 -13.69 -21.14
CA SER A 266 -3.67 -14.62 -21.49
C SER A 266 -4.07 -14.36 -22.94
N GLU A 267 -3.84 -15.32 -23.82
CA GLU A 267 -4.36 -15.28 -25.19
C GLU A 267 -5.86 -14.99 -25.14
N LYS A 268 -6.28 -13.90 -25.77
CA LYS A 268 -7.69 -13.70 -26.11
C LYS A 268 -8.02 -14.78 -27.14
N ASN A 269 -8.66 -15.87 -26.70
CA ASN A 269 -9.31 -16.80 -27.61
C ASN A 269 -10.54 -16.14 -28.23
#